data_4e60efa67868cb9dd9e9baec159b56d0
#
_entry.id   4e60efa67868cb9dd9e9baec159b56d0
#
_cell.length_a   1.000
_cell.length_b   1.000
_cell.length_c   1.000
_cell.angle_alpha   90.00
_cell.angle_beta   90.00
_cell.angle_gamma   90.00
#
_symmetry.space_group_name_H-M   'P 1'
#
loop_
_entity.id
_entity.type
_entity.pdbx_description
1 polymer ?
#
loop_
_entity_poly.entity_id
_entity_poly.type
_entity_poly.pdbx_seq_one_letter_code
_entity_poly.pdbx_strand_id
1 'polypeptide(L)'
;DHIKGLGVIARRYGLPIFATGKTIDAIFDYKNLGKVDKSLFHSIEADKPFEIGDMKVNASHIWHDAADPVCYSFYSEEGAKASIATDLGDYDEYLVEKIYDSDILFVEANHDVNMLQVGRYPYYLKRRILGREGHLSNERCAELIEEVATQKTKKVYLGHLSKENNYEKLAYETVKISLLRCPR
;
A
#
# COMPACT_ATOMS: atom_id res chain seq x y z
N ASP A 1 -8.94 2.16 -7.95
CA ASP A 1 -9.36 3.57 -7.85
C ASP A 1 -8.18 4.55 -7.85
N HIS A 2 -6.97 4.12 -7.55
CA HIS A 2 -5.76 4.96 -7.52
C HIS A 2 -5.35 5.55 -8.89
N ILE A 3 -5.83 4.98 -9.99
CA ILE A 3 -5.50 5.42 -11.35
C ILE A 3 -6.36 6.58 -11.87
N LYS A 4 -7.37 7.05 -11.14
CA LYS A 4 -8.30 8.10 -11.63
C LYS A 4 -7.61 9.39 -12.07
N GLY A 5 -6.52 9.79 -11.38
CA GLY A 5 -5.74 10.96 -11.71
C GLY A 5 -4.57 10.71 -12.67
N LEU A 6 -4.23 9.45 -12.94
CA LEU A 6 -3.01 9.06 -13.64
C LEU A 6 -2.88 9.72 -15.02
N GLY A 7 -3.93 9.62 -15.84
CA GLY A 7 -3.90 10.19 -17.18
C GLY A 7 -3.73 11.71 -17.21
N VAL A 8 -4.29 12.42 -16.23
CA VAL A 8 -4.13 13.88 -16.11
C VAL A 8 -2.69 14.24 -15.73
N ILE A 9 -2.13 13.58 -14.75
CA ILE A 9 -0.76 13.81 -14.28
C ILE A 9 0.25 13.47 -15.38
N ALA A 10 0.09 12.32 -16.02
CA ALA A 10 0.97 11.88 -17.09
C ALA A 10 1.00 12.88 -18.25
N ARG A 11 -0.18 13.34 -18.72
CA ARG A 11 -0.26 14.34 -19.80
C ARG A 11 0.35 15.70 -19.41
N ARG A 12 0.14 16.11 -18.15
CA ARG A 12 0.58 17.44 -17.69
C ARG A 12 2.08 17.52 -17.48
N TYR A 13 2.69 16.45 -16.97
CA TYR A 13 4.07 16.48 -16.49
C TYR A 13 5.01 15.56 -17.27
N GLY A 14 4.51 14.67 -18.12
CA GLY A 14 5.33 13.73 -18.88
C GLY A 14 6.15 12.80 -17.99
N LEU A 15 5.61 12.43 -16.81
CA LEU A 15 6.34 11.62 -15.85
C LEU A 15 6.34 10.14 -16.26
N PRO A 16 7.45 9.42 -16.08
CA PRO A 16 7.47 7.98 -16.28
C PRO A 16 6.59 7.26 -15.27
N ILE A 17 5.91 6.21 -15.71
CA ILE A 17 4.99 5.40 -14.94
C ILE A 17 5.52 3.98 -14.88
N PHE A 18 5.83 3.51 -13.68
CA PHE A 18 6.33 2.15 -13.45
C PHE A 18 5.23 1.29 -12.86
N ALA A 19 4.89 0.20 -13.51
CA ALA A 19 3.90 -0.77 -13.02
C ALA A 19 4.16 -2.15 -13.62
N THR A 20 3.58 -3.19 -13.03
CA THR A 20 3.65 -4.54 -13.60
C THR A 20 2.92 -4.59 -14.94
N GLY A 21 3.30 -5.52 -15.82
CA GLY A 21 2.72 -5.64 -17.16
C GLY A 21 1.19 -5.76 -17.14
N LYS A 22 0.65 -6.63 -16.27
CA LYS A 22 -0.80 -6.81 -16.14
C LYS A 22 -1.51 -5.54 -15.64
N THR A 23 -0.86 -4.79 -14.73
CA THR A 23 -1.41 -3.51 -14.27
C THR A 23 -1.42 -2.49 -15.40
N ILE A 24 -0.37 -2.44 -16.24
CA ILE A 24 -0.32 -1.55 -17.42
C ILE A 24 -1.45 -1.90 -18.39
N ASP A 25 -1.66 -3.19 -18.68
CA ASP A 25 -2.75 -3.62 -19.55
C ASP A 25 -4.12 -3.19 -19.01
N ALA A 26 -4.36 -3.43 -17.71
CA ALA A 26 -5.60 -3.02 -17.05
C ALA A 26 -5.78 -1.48 -17.01
N ILE A 27 -4.70 -0.70 -16.92
CA ILE A 27 -4.75 0.76 -17.01
C ILE A 27 -5.21 1.20 -18.41
N PHE A 28 -4.71 0.58 -19.47
CA PHE A 28 -5.13 0.93 -20.84
C PHE A 28 -6.57 0.53 -21.15
N ASP A 29 -7.09 -0.50 -20.48
CA ASP A 29 -8.51 -0.87 -20.58
C ASP A 29 -9.46 0.08 -19.81
N TYR A 30 -8.89 0.96 -18.97
CA TYR A 30 -9.67 1.91 -18.18
C TYR A 30 -10.21 3.06 -19.04
N LYS A 31 -11.52 3.05 -19.27
CA LYS A 31 -12.19 3.99 -20.20
C LYS A 31 -11.95 5.48 -19.92
N ASN A 32 -11.69 5.86 -18.67
CA ASN A 32 -11.54 7.26 -18.27
C ASN A 32 -10.07 7.72 -18.22
N LEU A 33 -9.12 6.90 -18.66
CA LEU A 33 -7.70 7.27 -18.70
C LEU A 33 -7.44 8.47 -19.63
N GLY A 34 -8.17 8.53 -20.74
CA GLY A 34 -7.91 9.48 -21.82
C GLY A 34 -6.66 9.12 -22.64
N LYS A 35 -6.26 10.00 -23.52
CA LYS A 35 -5.04 9.78 -24.32
C LYS A 35 -3.80 9.99 -23.45
N VAL A 36 -2.97 8.98 -23.31
CA VAL A 36 -1.66 9.03 -22.62
C VAL A 36 -0.61 8.45 -23.55
N ASP A 37 0.57 9.06 -23.55
CA ASP A 37 1.70 8.54 -24.32
C ASP A 37 2.14 7.20 -23.71
N LYS A 38 2.10 6.15 -24.52
CA LYS A 38 2.50 4.80 -24.11
C LYS A 38 3.98 4.70 -23.75
N SER A 39 4.82 5.56 -24.32
CA SER A 39 6.26 5.59 -24.02
C SER A 39 6.59 5.97 -22.58
N LEU A 40 5.63 6.57 -21.85
CA LEU A 40 5.78 6.87 -20.42
C LEU A 40 5.67 5.63 -19.52
N PHE A 41 5.14 4.52 -20.02
CA PHE A 41 4.92 3.32 -19.22
C PHE A 41 6.12 2.38 -19.30
N HIS A 42 6.65 2.04 -18.15
CA HIS A 42 7.75 1.12 -17.97
C HIS A 42 7.27 -0.11 -17.19
N SER A 43 7.32 -1.26 -17.86
CA SER A 43 6.95 -2.52 -17.20
C SER A 43 8.03 -2.94 -16.23
N ILE A 44 7.63 -3.26 -15.00
CA ILE A 44 8.46 -3.84 -13.95
C ILE A 44 8.00 -5.27 -13.64
N GLU A 45 8.85 -6.03 -12.97
CA GLU A 45 8.51 -7.33 -12.44
C GLU A 45 8.67 -7.31 -10.91
N ALA A 46 7.74 -7.95 -10.20
CA ALA A 46 7.87 -8.12 -8.75
C ALA A 46 9.15 -8.92 -8.44
N ASP A 47 9.79 -8.59 -7.32
CA ASP A 47 11.06 -9.15 -6.85
C ASP A 47 12.28 -8.91 -7.76
N LYS A 48 12.12 -8.15 -8.84
CA LYS A 48 13.23 -7.68 -9.66
C LYS A 48 13.46 -6.19 -9.39
N PRO A 49 14.55 -5.82 -8.71
CA PRO A 49 14.87 -4.42 -8.44
C PRO A 49 15.09 -3.65 -9.75
N PHE A 50 14.69 -2.39 -9.72
CA PHE A 50 14.93 -1.42 -10.79
C PHE A 50 15.36 -0.08 -10.20
N GLU A 51 15.82 0.85 -11.02
CA GLU A 51 16.35 2.14 -10.58
C GLU A 51 15.48 3.29 -11.11
N ILE A 52 15.28 4.29 -10.26
CA ILE A 52 14.67 5.58 -10.62
C ILE A 52 15.59 6.68 -10.10
N GLY A 53 16.35 7.29 -11.00
CA GLY A 53 17.41 8.24 -10.61
C GLY A 53 18.48 7.52 -9.80
N ASP A 54 18.72 7.98 -8.59
CA ASP A 54 19.67 7.45 -7.60
C ASP A 54 19.03 6.44 -6.62
N MET A 55 17.74 6.18 -6.76
CA MET A 55 17.04 5.24 -5.89
C MET A 55 16.93 3.85 -6.52
N LYS A 56 17.24 2.82 -5.75
CA LYS A 56 16.87 1.45 -6.08
C LYS A 56 15.47 1.17 -5.55
N VAL A 57 14.61 0.61 -6.40
CA VAL A 57 13.22 0.31 -6.07
C VAL A 57 12.97 -1.18 -6.19
N ASN A 58 12.27 -1.75 -5.23
CA ASN A 58 11.78 -3.13 -5.30
C ASN A 58 10.26 -3.15 -5.18
N ALA A 59 9.60 -3.82 -6.11
CA ALA A 59 8.17 -4.12 -6.05
C ALA A 59 7.97 -5.53 -5.49
N SER A 60 7.02 -5.71 -4.58
CA SER A 60 6.71 -7.01 -3.97
C SER A 60 5.22 -7.26 -3.99
N HIS A 61 4.80 -8.50 -4.29
CA HIS A 61 3.38 -8.86 -4.35
C HIS A 61 2.67 -8.64 -3.01
N ILE A 62 1.41 -8.23 -3.10
CA ILE A 62 0.49 -8.11 -1.97
C ILE A 62 -0.84 -8.82 -2.30
N TRP A 63 -1.63 -9.05 -1.27
CA TRP A 63 -2.96 -9.64 -1.39
C TRP A 63 -4.01 -8.54 -1.58
N HIS A 64 -4.44 -8.33 -2.83
CA HIS A 64 -5.52 -7.39 -3.17
C HIS A 64 -6.25 -7.82 -4.42
N ASP A 65 -7.52 -7.42 -4.59
CA ASP A 65 -8.35 -7.73 -5.74
C ASP A 65 -8.10 -6.76 -6.94
N ALA A 66 -6.83 -6.60 -7.27
CA ALA A 66 -6.36 -5.82 -8.42
C ALA A 66 -5.70 -6.71 -9.48
N ALA A 67 -5.38 -6.16 -10.65
CA ALA A 67 -4.86 -6.92 -11.79
C ALA A 67 -3.52 -7.62 -11.48
N ASP A 68 -2.61 -6.93 -10.76
CA ASP A 68 -1.33 -7.46 -10.30
C ASP A 68 -0.77 -6.54 -9.21
N PRO A 69 -1.31 -6.65 -7.98
CA PRO A 69 -1.03 -5.69 -6.92
C PRO A 69 0.36 -5.88 -6.33
N VAL A 70 1.06 -4.76 -6.13
CA VAL A 70 2.39 -4.73 -5.51
C VAL A 70 2.51 -3.56 -4.54
N CYS A 71 3.31 -3.76 -3.50
CA CYS A 71 3.85 -2.69 -2.66
C CYS A 71 5.27 -2.34 -3.11
N TYR A 72 5.82 -1.25 -2.60
CA TYR A 72 7.13 -0.76 -3.00
C TYR A 72 8.04 -0.50 -1.81
N SER A 73 9.31 -0.90 -1.94
CA SER A 73 10.41 -0.48 -1.07
C SER A 73 11.44 0.29 -1.87
N PHE A 74 11.83 1.45 -1.36
CA PHE A 74 12.78 2.38 -1.95
C PHE A 74 14.05 2.39 -1.11
N TYR A 75 15.19 2.36 -1.75
CA TYR A 75 16.50 2.38 -1.11
C TYR A 75 17.32 3.54 -1.66
N SER A 76 17.85 4.38 -0.76
CA SER A 76 18.83 5.40 -1.13
C SER A 76 20.23 4.79 -1.28
N GLU A 77 21.13 5.51 -1.94
CA GLU A 77 22.57 5.14 -2.01
C GLU A 77 23.21 4.96 -0.63
N GLU A 78 22.75 5.72 0.36
CA GLU A 78 23.24 5.68 1.75
C GLU A 78 22.65 4.52 2.58
N GLY A 79 21.77 3.69 1.97
CA GLY A 79 21.17 2.52 2.61
C GLY A 79 19.93 2.82 3.45
N ALA A 80 19.35 4.02 3.38
CA ALA A 80 18.04 4.29 3.98
C ALA A 80 16.94 3.57 3.19
N LYS A 81 15.96 3.02 3.90
CA LYS A 81 14.84 2.27 3.31
C LYS A 81 13.50 2.89 3.65
N ALA A 82 12.67 3.13 2.65
CA ALA A 82 11.28 3.51 2.84
C ALA A 82 10.37 2.47 2.17
N SER A 83 9.35 2.00 2.88
CA SER A 83 8.38 1.04 2.33
C SER A 83 6.97 1.58 2.38
N ILE A 84 6.22 1.37 1.29
CA ILE A 84 4.81 1.76 1.14
C ILE A 84 4.00 0.49 0.87
N ALA A 85 3.15 0.11 1.82
CA ALA A 85 2.28 -1.06 1.74
C ALA A 85 0.83 -0.64 2.02
N THR A 86 0.07 -0.46 0.97
CA THR A 86 -1.36 -0.11 0.98
C THR A 86 -2.14 -1.04 0.06
N ASP A 87 -3.45 -1.07 0.19
CA ASP A 87 -4.31 -1.98 -0.58
C ASP A 87 -3.94 -3.45 -0.36
N LEU A 88 -3.91 -3.87 0.89
CA LEU A 88 -3.66 -5.26 1.26
C LEU A 88 -4.66 -5.73 2.31
N GLY A 89 -5.31 -6.86 2.06
CA GLY A 89 -6.28 -7.41 3.01
C GLY A 89 -5.68 -8.34 4.06
N ASP A 90 -4.50 -8.88 3.75
CA ASP A 90 -3.71 -9.72 4.64
C ASP A 90 -2.24 -9.68 4.24
N TYR A 91 -1.37 -10.26 5.08
CA TYR A 91 0.06 -10.36 4.82
C TYR A 91 0.60 -11.70 5.32
N ASP A 92 1.77 -12.07 4.85
CA ASP A 92 2.51 -13.28 5.18
C ASP A 92 3.99 -12.97 5.46
N GLU A 93 4.75 -14.00 5.81
CA GLU A 93 6.18 -13.89 6.07
C GLU A 93 6.95 -13.27 4.91
N TYR A 94 6.50 -13.50 3.67
CA TYR A 94 7.11 -12.91 2.48
C TYR A 94 7.00 -11.38 2.52
N LEU A 95 5.81 -10.81 2.76
CA LEU A 95 5.65 -9.37 2.82
C LEU A 95 6.40 -8.77 4.03
N VAL A 96 6.32 -9.45 5.18
CA VAL A 96 7.08 -9.05 6.39
C VAL A 96 8.57 -8.91 6.06
N GLU A 97 9.19 -9.90 5.42
CA GLU A 97 10.60 -9.86 5.00
C GLU A 97 10.89 -8.66 4.08
N LYS A 98 10.01 -8.39 3.10
CA LYS A 98 10.22 -7.32 2.12
C LYS A 98 10.22 -5.92 2.72
N ILE A 99 9.39 -5.66 3.71
CA ILE A 99 9.28 -4.33 4.33
C ILE A 99 9.96 -4.23 5.71
N TYR A 100 10.53 -5.35 6.21
CA TYR A 100 11.26 -5.40 7.47
C TYR A 100 12.38 -4.37 7.54
N ASP A 101 12.63 -3.81 8.73
CA ASP A 101 13.75 -2.91 9.02
C ASP A 101 13.80 -1.65 8.13
N SER A 102 12.63 -1.11 7.79
CA SER A 102 12.53 0.16 7.07
C SER A 102 12.72 1.35 8.00
N ASP A 103 13.46 2.38 7.53
CA ASP A 103 13.58 3.66 8.24
C ASP A 103 12.25 4.42 8.27
N ILE A 104 11.48 4.30 7.19
CA ILE A 104 10.14 4.90 7.05
C ILE A 104 9.18 3.82 6.56
N LEU A 105 8.05 3.67 7.26
CA LEU A 105 6.95 2.80 6.87
C LEU A 105 5.71 3.64 6.58
N PHE A 106 5.09 3.42 5.43
CA PHE A 106 3.75 3.88 5.12
C PHE A 106 2.86 2.64 4.99
N VAL A 107 1.99 2.40 5.97
CA VAL A 107 1.19 1.18 6.07
C VAL A 107 -0.30 1.52 6.08
N GLU A 108 -1.10 0.67 5.46
CA GLU A 108 -2.55 0.81 5.47
C GLU A 108 -3.13 0.59 6.87
N ALA A 109 -3.99 1.51 7.30
CA ALA A 109 -4.89 1.38 8.44
C ALA A 109 -6.30 1.73 7.96
N ASN A 110 -6.91 0.84 7.16
CA ASN A 110 -8.09 1.20 6.39
C ASN A 110 -9.32 1.43 7.27
N HIS A 111 -9.66 0.51 8.14
CA HIS A 111 -10.92 0.55 8.85
C HIS A 111 -10.83 0.10 10.31
N ASP A 112 -11.71 0.62 11.12
CA ASP A 112 -12.08 0.04 12.40
C ASP A 112 -13.11 -1.06 12.15
N VAL A 113 -12.88 -2.24 12.73
CA VAL A 113 -13.72 -3.42 12.51
C VAL A 113 -15.16 -3.19 12.97
N ASN A 114 -15.36 -2.53 14.13
CA ASN A 114 -16.69 -2.28 14.67
C ASN A 114 -17.45 -1.24 13.82
N MET A 115 -16.79 -0.14 13.42
CA MET A 115 -17.39 0.83 12.51
C MET A 115 -17.81 0.19 11.20
N LEU A 116 -16.97 -0.66 10.62
CA LEU A 116 -17.30 -1.37 9.39
C LEU A 116 -18.49 -2.30 9.59
N GLN A 117 -18.53 -3.05 10.69
CA GLN A 117 -19.62 -4.01 10.96
C GLN A 117 -20.98 -3.31 11.12
N VAL A 118 -21.04 -2.19 11.86
CA VAL A 118 -22.31 -1.44 12.08
C VAL A 118 -22.58 -0.42 11.00
N GLY A 119 -21.59 -0.09 10.15
CA GLY A 119 -21.65 0.92 9.12
C GLY A 119 -22.66 0.62 8.00
N ARG A 120 -22.89 1.60 7.12
CA ARG A 120 -23.92 1.57 6.07
C ARG A 120 -23.60 0.69 4.87
N TYR A 121 -22.38 0.17 4.76
CA TYR A 121 -22.00 -0.65 3.61
C TYR A 121 -22.84 -1.93 3.53
N PRO A 122 -23.23 -2.36 2.34
CA PRO A 122 -23.94 -3.63 2.15
C PRO A 122 -23.03 -4.81 2.54
N TYR A 123 -23.65 -5.90 2.93
CA TYR A 123 -22.94 -7.07 3.49
C TYR A 123 -21.83 -7.63 2.58
N TYR A 124 -22.07 -7.69 1.27
CA TYR A 124 -21.06 -8.17 0.32
C TYR A 124 -19.81 -7.29 0.29
N LEU A 125 -19.98 -5.96 0.44
CA LEU A 125 -18.84 -5.03 0.48
C LEU A 125 -18.07 -5.15 1.79
N LYS A 126 -18.76 -5.31 2.92
CA LYS A 126 -18.11 -5.58 4.21
C LYS A 126 -17.27 -6.86 4.16
N ARG A 127 -17.82 -7.93 3.57
CA ARG A 127 -17.09 -9.19 3.38
C ARG A 127 -15.86 -9.04 2.47
N ARG A 128 -15.99 -8.26 1.40
CA ARG A 128 -14.85 -7.95 0.52
C ARG A 128 -13.75 -7.23 1.28
N ILE A 129 -14.10 -6.17 2.03
CA ILE A 129 -13.14 -5.37 2.80
C ILE A 129 -12.43 -6.21 3.86
N LEU A 130 -13.14 -7.06 4.57
CA LEU A 130 -12.60 -7.96 5.61
C LEU A 130 -11.89 -9.20 5.04
N GLY A 131 -11.97 -9.42 3.73
CA GLY A 131 -11.36 -10.58 3.08
C GLY A 131 -9.86 -10.42 2.88
N ARG A 132 -9.19 -11.54 2.57
CA ARG A 132 -7.74 -11.59 2.35
C ARG A 132 -7.25 -10.65 1.25
N GLU A 133 -8.08 -10.38 0.26
CA GLU A 133 -7.79 -9.46 -0.85
C GLU A 133 -8.45 -8.08 -0.66
N GLY A 134 -8.90 -7.78 0.55
CA GLY A 134 -9.53 -6.52 0.93
C GLY A 134 -8.55 -5.49 1.46
N HIS A 135 -8.75 -5.10 2.74
CA HIS A 135 -7.95 -4.05 3.38
C HIS A 135 -7.63 -4.37 4.84
N LEU A 136 -6.47 -3.93 5.33
CA LEU A 136 -6.10 -4.10 6.74
C LEU A 136 -6.97 -3.24 7.66
N SER A 137 -7.43 -3.85 8.75
CA SER A 137 -8.00 -3.10 9.88
C SER A 137 -6.90 -2.35 10.65
N ASN A 138 -7.31 -1.45 11.54
CA ASN A 138 -6.38 -0.75 12.42
C ASN A 138 -5.56 -1.73 13.29
N GLU A 139 -6.18 -2.80 13.77
CA GLU A 139 -5.55 -3.83 14.58
C GLU A 139 -4.52 -4.64 13.76
N ARG A 140 -4.89 -5.09 12.55
CA ARG A 140 -3.98 -5.83 11.68
C ARG A 140 -2.80 -4.96 11.21
N CYS A 141 -3.04 -3.67 11.01
CA CYS A 141 -1.98 -2.70 10.75
C CYS A 141 -0.99 -2.65 11.92
N ALA A 142 -1.47 -2.62 13.16
CA ALA A 142 -0.61 -2.61 14.34
C ALA A 142 0.23 -3.88 14.45
N GLU A 143 -0.36 -5.05 14.22
CA GLU A 143 0.34 -6.35 14.21
C GLU A 143 1.46 -6.34 13.15
N LEU A 144 1.17 -5.89 11.91
CA LEU A 144 2.19 -5.79 10.87
C LEU A 144 3.34 -4.85 11.28
N ILE A 145 3.02 -3.67 11.84
CA ILE A 145 4.03 -2.72 12.30
C ILE A 145 4.91 -3.35 13.40
N GLU A 146 4.31 -4.11 14.31
CA GLU A 146 5.05 -4.81 15.36
C GLU A 146 6.05 -5.82 14.79
N GLU A 147 5.68 -6.55 13.74
CA GLU A 147 6.55 -7.53 13.12
C GLU A 147 7.71 -6.91 12.33
N VAL A 148 7.46 -5.76 11.64
CA VAL A 148 8.43 -5.20 10.68
C VAL A 148 9.23 -4.02 11.19
N ALA A 149 8.75 -3.28 12.21
CA ALA A 149 9.46 -2.14 12.76
C ALA A 149 10.57 -2.58 13.70
N THR A 150 11.69 -1.89 13.66
CA THR A 150 12.86 -2.12 14.51
C THR A 150 13.33 -0.81 15.13
N GLN A 151 14.46 -0.84 15.87
CA GLN A 151 15.09 0.38 16.38
C GLN A 151 15.57 1.33 15.26
N LYS A 152 15.71 0.85 14.02
CA LYS A 152 16.04 1.67 12.85
C LYS A 152 14.84 2.48 12.36
N THR A 153 13.63 2.01 12.62
CA THR A 153 12.39 2.64 12.13
C THR A 153 12.17 3.98 12.80
N LYS A 154 12.31 5.06 12.05
CA LYS A 154 12.21 6.46 12.53
C LYS A 154 10.80 6.99 12.48
N LYS A 155 10.02 6.56 11.47
CA LYS A 155 8.65 7.04 11.25
C LYS A 155 7.74 5.95 10.68
N VAL A 156 6.52 5.93 11.20
CA VAL A 156 5.41 5.15 10.64
C VAL A 156 4.28 6.11 10.29
N TYR A 157 3.82 6.02 9.06
CA TYR A 157 2.63 6.73 8.59
C TYR A 157 1.49 5.73 8.42
N LEU A 158 0.36 6.02 9.05
CA LEU A 158 -0.88 5.29 8.84
C LEU A 158 -1.63 5.94 7.69
N GLY A 159 -1.92 5.20 6.66
CA GLY A 159 -2.54 5.72 5.45
C GLY A 159 -3.70 4.90 4.95
N HIS A 160 -4.24 5.31 3.81
CA HIS A 160 -5.34 4.62 3.12
C HIS A 160 -6.60 4.42 3.99
N LEU A 161 -6.90 5.42 4.84
CA LEU A 161 -8.03 5.37 5.77
C LEU A 161 -9.36 5.46 5.03
N SER A 162 -10.30 4.58 5.37
CA SER A 162 -11.68 4.65 4.90
C SER A 162 -12.38 5.90 5.43
N LYS A 163 -12.97 6.68 4.54
CA LYS A 163 -13.75 7.88 4.92
C LYS A 163 -15.03 7.55 5.71
N GLU A 164 -15.58 6.34 5.52
CA GLU A 164 -16.84 5.92 6.12
C GLU A 164 -16.65 5.08 7.38
N ASN A 165 -15.53 4.35 7.48
CA ASN A 165 -15.34 3.33 8.52
C ASN A 165 -14.06 3.54 9.32
N ASN A 166 -13.49 4.77 9.28
CA ASN A 166 -12.31 5.14 10.06
C ASN A 166 -12.21 6.67 10.20
N TYR A 167 -11.28 7.12 11.04
CA TYR A 167 -10.81 8.50 11.11
C TYR A 167 -9.43 8.53 11.77
N GLU A 168 -8.65 9.55 11.48
CA GLU A 168 -7.22 9.65 11.83
C GLU A 168 -6.92 9.35 13.31
N LYS A 169 -7.67 9.97 14.22
CA LYS A 169 -7.45 9.79 15.66
C LYS A 169 -7.73 8.36 16.11
N LEU A 170 -8.77 7.71 15.57
CA LEU A 170 -9.10 6.32 15.92
C LEU A 170 -8.01 5.37 15.43
N ALA A 171 -7.61 5.49 14.17
CA ALA A 171 -6.52 4.67 13.62
C ALA A 171 -5.24 4.83 14.46
N TYR A 172 -4.85 6.07 14.74
CA TYR A 172 -3.65 6.37 15.54
C TYR A 172 -3.71 5.77 16.94
N GLU A 173 -4.80 6.00 17.69
CA GLU A 173 -4.91 5.50 19.08
C GLU A 173 -5.01 3.98 19.12
N THR A 174 -5.72 3.34 18.19
CA THR A 174 -5.79 1.87 18.11
C THR A 174 -4.40 1.28 17.91
N VAL A 175 -3.67 1.74 16.91
CA VAL A 175 -2.32 1.25 16.62
C VAL A 175 -1.38 1.52 17.79
N LYS A 176 -1.38 2.73 18.35
CA LYS A 176 -0.56 3.10 19.49
C LYS A 176 -0.80 2.22 20.71
N ILE A 177 -2.07 1.97 21.07
CA ILE A 177 -2.44 1.13 22.21
C ILE A 177 -1.98 -0.31 21.98
N SER A 178 -2.13 -0.84 20.78
CA SER A 178 -1.68 -2.19 20.43
C SER A 178 -0.18 -2.33 20.62
N LEU A 179 0.60 -1.41 20.05
CA LEU A 179 2.07 -1.41 20.16
C LEU A 179 2.58 -1.24 21.60
N LEU A 180 1.85 -0.51 22.46
CA LEU A 180 2.20 -0.34 23.88
C LEU A 180 1.90 -1.59 24.73
N ARG A 181 1.00 -2.46 24.29
CA ARG A 181 0.63 -3.71 24.99
C ARG A 181 1.59 -4.86 24.73
N CYS A 182 2.40 -4.78 23.69
CA CYS A 182 3.42 -5.76 23.34
C CYS A 182 4.83 -5.15 23.55
N PRO A 183 5.30 -5.01 24.77
CA PRO A 183 6.66 -4.53 25.03
C PRO A 183 7.65 -5.57 24.50
N ARG A 184 8.50 -5.17 23.56
CA ARG A 184 9.70 -5.93 23.15
C ARG A 184 10.78 -5.83 24.21
#